data_00844ce7db7ca03dfe35abf61b53a9dd
#
_entry.id   00844ce7db7ca03dfe35abf61b53a9dd
#
_cell.length_a   1.000
_cell.length_b   1.000
_cell.length_c   1.000
_cell.angle_alpha   90.00
_cell.angle_beta   90.00
_cell.angle_gamma   90.00
#
_symmetry.space_group_name_H-M   'P 1'
#
loop_
_entity.id
_entity.type
_entity.pdbx_description
1 polymer ?
#
loop_
_entity_poly.entity_id
_entity_poly.type
_entity_poly.pdbx_seq_one_letter_code
_entity_poly.pdbx_strand_id
1 'polypeptide(L)'
;MASDSKFAVLIDADNISGKYIKIILDEISNDGIATYKRIYGDWTSPALVSWKNVLLDNSILPIQQYSYTTGKNSTDSAMIIDAMDILYSGQVDGFCIVSSDSDFTRLAARLRESGMTVVGMGERKTPKSFISACNRFKYLDILATAEQKEPEKPVHPEKSKQQPKQEKARNAPKQEPKP
;
A
#
# COMPACT_ATOMS: atom_id res chain seq x y z
N MET A 1 5.93 -0.96 -20.43
CA MET A 1 6.22 0.41 -19.94
C MET A 1 5.14 0.78 -18.94
N ALA A 2 5.51 1.28 -17.75
CA ALA A 2 4.54 1.81 -16.81
C ALA A 2 3.82 3.00 -17.47
N SER A 3 2.50 3.08 -17.27
CA SER A 3 1.68 4.18 -17.78
C SER A 3 2.02 5.48 -17.03
N ASP A 4 2.08 6.61 -17.72
CA ASP A 4 2.21 7.94 -17.10
C ASP A 4 0.88 8.49 -16.58
N SER A 5 -0.18 7.68 -16.61
CA SER A 5 -1.50 8.06 -16.10
C SER A 5 -1.46 8.36 -14.61
N LYS A 6 -2.07 9.46 -14.21
CA LYS A 6 -2.13 9.94 -12.83
C LYS A 6 -3.36 9.41 -12.12
N PHE A 7 -3.16 8.78 -10.98
CA PHE A 7 -4.24 8.21 -10.17
C PHE A 7 -4.36 8.89 -8.81
N ALA A 8 -5.60 9.11 -8.38
CA ALA A 8 -5.93 9.39 -7.00
C ALA A 8 -6.25 8.07 -6.28
N VAL A 9 -5.45 7.72 -5.29
CA VAL A 9 -5.65 6.53 -4.45
C VAL A 9 -6.36 6.94 -3.18
N LEU A 10 -7.58 6.46 -3.01
CA LEU A 10 -8.47 6.78 -1.89
C LEU A 10 -8.80 5.50 -1.12
N ILE A 11 -8.37 5.43 0.12
CA ILE A 11 -8.42 4.22 0.95
C ILE A 11 -9.45 4.40 2.08
N ASP A 12 -10.36 3.45 2.19
CA ASP A 12 -11.33 3.34 3.27
C ASP A 12 -10.73 2.53 4.43
N ALA A 13 -10.19 3.21 5.43
CA ALA A 13 -9.50 2.58 6.56
C ALA A 13 -10.43 1.74 7.44
N ASP A 14 -11.72 2.04 7.48
CA ASP A 14 -12.68 1.30 8.32
C ASP A 14 -13.00 -0.09 7.76
N ASN A 15 -12.85 -0.27 6.44
CA ASN A 15 -13.19 -1.52 5.75
C ASN A 15 -11.97 -2.27 5.17
N ILE A 16 -10.78 -1.68 5.22
CA ILE A 16 -9.56 -2.28 4.66
C ILE A 16 -8.46 -2.35 5.72
N SER A 17 -7.82 -3.50 5.86
CA SER A 17 -6.71 -3.69 6.79
C SER A 17 -5.40 -3.09 6.29
N GLY A 18 -4.62 -2.49 7.20
CA GLY A 18 -3.28 -1.95 6.93
C GLY A 18 -2.27 -2.97 6.40
N LYS A 19 -2.53 -4.27 6.61
CA LYS A 19 -1.66 -5.34 6.06
C LYS A 19 -1.57 -5.35 4.54
N TYR A 20 -2.53 -4.74 3.84
CA TYR A 20 -2.58 -4.70 2.37
C TYR A 20 -1.84 -3.52 1.76
N ILE A 21 -1.24 -2.62 2.54
CA ILE A 21 -0.68 -1.37 2.00
C ILE A 21 0.37 -1.60 0.91
N LYS A 22 1.27 -2.56 1.12
CA LYS A 22 2.29 -2.88 0.12
C LYS A 22 1.65 -3.33 -1.20
N ILE A 23 0.68 -4.24 -1.13
CA ILE A 23 -0.03 -4.76 -2.30
C ILE A 23 -0.77 -3.64 -3.03
N ILE A 24 -1.46 -2.75 -2.29
CA ILE A 24 -2.19 -1.61 -2.87
C ILE A 24 -1.24 -0.73 -3.68
N LEU A 25 -0.10 -0.35 -3.12
CA LEU A 25 0.86 0.53 -3.77
C LEU A 25 1.58 -0.15 -4.94
N ASP A 26 1.92 -1.42 -4.80
CA ASP A 26 2.54 -2.21 -5.88
C ASP A 26 1.58 -2.35 -7.07
N GLU A 27 0.31 -2.65 -6.80
CA GLU A 27 -0.70 -2.80 -7.85
C GLU A 27 -0.99 -1.48 -8.58
N ILE A 28 -1.06 -0.36 -7.86
CA ILE A 28 -1.30 0.93 -8.53
C ILE A 28 -0.10 1.36 -9.37
N SER A 29 1.11 1.00 -8.97
CA SER A 29 2.32 1.29 -9.75
C SER A 29 2.34 0.59 -11.12
N ASN A 30 1.60 -0.52 -11.27
CA ASN A 30 1.43 -1.19 -12.55
C ASN A 30 0.47 -0.44 -13.49
N ASP A 31 -0.46 0.34 -12.93
CA ASP A 31 -1.47 1.08 -13.69
C ASP A 31 -1.04 2.51 -14.03
N GLY A 32 -0.22 3.12 -13.18
CA GLY A 32 0.23 4.50 -13.36
C GLY A 32 0.94 5.07 -12.14
N ILE A 33 0.79 6.36 -11.94
CA ILE A 33 1.44 7.13 -10.88
C ILE A 33 0.39 7.59 -9.86
N ALA A 34 0.59 7.24 -8.59
CA ALA A 34 -0.26 7.72 -7.49
C ALA A 34 0.13 9.16 -7.12
N THR A 35 -0.61 10.15 -7.64
CA THR A 35 -0.38 11.57 -7.32
C THR A 35 -1.12 12.01 -6.06
N TYR A 36 -2.23 11.38 -5.74
CA TYR A 36 -2.93 11.51 -4.47
C TYR A 36 -2.92 10.16 -3.77
N LYS A 37 -2.51 10.14 -2.50
CA LYS A 37 -2.63 8.99 -1.62
C LYS A 37 -3.27 9.45 -0.32
N ARG A 38 -4.56 9.20 -0.17
CA ARG A 38 -5.37 9.62 0.97
C ARG A 38 -6.07 8.44 1.62
N ILE A 39 -6.17 8.46 2.93
CA ILE A 39 -6.85 7.43 3.70
C ILE A 39 -7.82 8.07 4.68
N TYR A 40 -9.03 7.53 4.73
CA TYR A 40 -10.18 8.08 5.43
C TYR A 40 -10.58 7.16 6.57
N GLY A 41 -10.78 7.71 7.75
CA GLY A 41 -11.24 6.96 8.90
C GLY A 41 -11.33 7.81 10.15
N ASP A 42 -11.85 7.20 11.22
CA ASP A 42 -11.80 7.79 12.54
C ASP A 42 -10.49 7.45 13.24
N TRP A 43 -9.52 8.34 13.15
CA TRP A 43 -8.17 8.14 13.68
C TRP A 43 -8.08 8.20 15.21
N THR A 44 -9.19 8.50 15.89
CA THR A 44 -9.33 8.36 17.34
C THR A 44 -9.64 6.93 17.74
N SER A 45 -10.10 6.10 16.80
CA SER A 45 -10.40 4.69 17.05
C SER A 45 -9.15 3.83 17.21
N PRO A 46 -9.08 2.95 18.24
CA PRO A 46 -7.99 1.99 18.40
C PRO A 46 -7.88 0.99 17.24
N ALA A 47 -8.97 0.75 16.52
CA ALA A 47 -9.01 -0.18 15.39
C ALA A 47 -8.10 0.23 14.22
N LEU A 48 -7.74 1.52 14.11
CA LEU A 48 -6.89 2.04 13.04
C LEU A 48 -5.41 2.18 13.41
N VAL A 49 -4.98 1.65 14.56
CA VAL A 49 -3.58 1.73 15.00
C VAL A 49 -2.62 1.09 13.99
N SER A 50 -2.99 -0.03 13.39
CA SER A 50 -2.16 -0.71 12.39
C SER A 50 -1.87 0.16 11.17
N TRP A 51 -2.82 1.00 10.76
CA TRP A 51 -2.63 1.96 9.67
C TRP A 51 -1.68 3.09 10.06
N LYS A 52 -1.79 3.62 11.29
CA LYS A 52 -0.96 4.76 11.75
C LYS A 52 0.53 4.51 11.58
N ASN A 53 0.96 3.27 11.80
CA ASN A 53 2.37 2.89 11.74
C ASN A 53 2.97 2.92 10.32
N VAL A 54 2.14 2.88 9.28
CA VAL A 54 2.59 2.77 7.89
C VAL A 54 2.32 4.02 7.04
N LEU A 55 1.61 5.02 7.59
CA LEU A 55 1.21 6.19 6.82
C LEU A 55 2.39 7.05 6.38
N LEU A 56 3.30 7.37 7.30
CA LEU A 56 4.46 8.23 7.01
C LEU A 56 5.42 7.56 6.03
N ASP A 57 5.72 6.30 6.25
CA ASP A 57 6.67 5.53 5.41
C ASP A 57 6.18 5.40 3.96
N ASN A 58 4.87 5.49 3.75
CA ASN A 58 4.26 5.37 2.42
C ASN A 58 3.71 6.70 1.87
N SER A 59 3.95 7.81 2.55
CA SER A 59 3.45 9.14 2.17
C SER A 59 1.94 9.17 1.93
N ILE A 60 1.16 8.58 2.84
CA ILE A 60 -0.29 8.55 2.79
C ILE A 60 -0.84 9.63 3.72
N LEU A 61 -1.70 10.49 3.21
CA LEU A 61 -2.32 11.58 3.97
C LEU A 61 -3.59 11.07 4.67
N PRO A 62 -3.61 11.02 6.01
CA PRO A 62 -4.82 10.67 6.75
C PRO A 62 -5.80 11.83 6.76
N ILE A 63 -7.08 11.52 6.48
CA ILE A 63 -8.21 12.43 6.58
C ILE A 63 -9.11 11.94 7.72
N GLN A 64 -9.38 12.82 8.70
CA GLN A 64 -10.24 12.50 9.82
C GLN A 64 -11.69 12.58 9.43
N GLN A 65 -12.44 11.53 9.77
CA GLN A 65 -13.89 11.51 9.73
C GLN A 65 -14.43 10.96 11.04
N TYR A 66 -15.05 11.79 11.85
CA TYR A 66 -15.65 11.36 13.10
C TYR A 66 -16.94 10.57 12.88
N SER A 67 -17.08 9.47 13.60
CA SER A 67 -18.32 8.70 13.65
C SER A 67 -19.28 9.33 14.66
N TYR A 68 -20.16 10.22 14.19
CA TYR A 68 -21.14 10.88 15.05
C TYR A 68 -22.32 9.96 15.47
N THR A 69 -22.50 8.86 14.76
CA THR A 69 -23.57 7.91 15.01
C THR A 69 -23.04 6.49 14.92
N THR A 70 -23.23 5.70 15.96
CA THR A 70 -22.82 4.30 15.99
C THR A 70 -23.51 3.52 14.85
N GLY A 71 -22.71 2.86 14.00
CA GLY A 71 -23.19 1.99 12.93
C GLY A 71 -23.60 2.68 11.62
N LYS A 72 -23.26 3.96 11.44
CA LYS A 72 -23.44 4.66 10.14
C LYS A 72 -22.09 4.97 9.49
N ASN A 73 -22.03 4.87 8.15
CA ASN A 73 -20.87 5.03 7.28
C ASN A 73 -20.49 6.51 7.10
N SER A 74 -20.03 7.17 8.17
CA SER A 74 -19.64 8.58 8.12
C SER A 74 -18.35 8.81 7.33
N THR A 75 -17.47 7.81 7.31
CA THR A 75 -16.20 7.84 6.57
C THR A 75 -16.39 7.94 5.06
N ASP A 76 -17.44 7.33 4.52
CA ASP A 76 -17.75 7.31 3.09
C ASP A 76 -17.99 8.72 2.54
N SER A 77 -18.66 9.58 3.33
CA SER A 77 -18.96 10.96 2.90
C SER A 77 -17.74 11.81 2.64
N ALA A 78 -16.71 11.72 3.50
CA ALA A 78 -15.45 12.46 3.33
C ALA A 78 -14.73 12.01 2.07
N MET A 79 -14.65 10.71 1.81
CA MET A 79 -14.01 10.15 0.64
C MET A 79 -14.75 10.53 -0.65
N ILE A 80 -16.08 10.53 -0.63
CA ILE A 80 -16.89 10.93 -1.79
C ILE A 80 -16.68 12.42 -2.12
N ILE A 81 -16.71 13.29 -1.11
CA ILE A 81 -16.47 14.73 -1.31
C ILE A 81 -15.10 14.99 -1.91
N ASP A 82 -14.05 14.40 -1.33
CA ASP A 82 -12.68 14.54 -1.83
C ASP A 82 -12.53 14.00 -3.26
N ALA A 83 -13.14 12.86 -3.55
CA ALA A 83 -13.12 12.29 -4.90
C ALA A 83 -13.72 13.25 -5.93
N MET A 84 -14.83 13.90 -5.60
CA MET A 84 -15.47 14.87 -6.50
C MET A 84 -14.63 16.13 -6.65
N ASP A 85 -14.01 16.63 -5.58
CA ASP A 85 -13.09 17.78 -5.65
C ASP A 85 -11.88 17.46 -6.53
N ILE A 86 -11.29 16.30 -6.40
CA ILE A 86 -10.17 15.85 -7.23
C ILE A 86 -10.61 15.69 -8.69
N LEU A 87 -11.79 15.13 -8.95
CA LEU A 87 -12.34 15.02 -10.30
C LEU A 87 -12.42 16.38 -10.98
N TYR A 88 -13.02 17.37 -10.32
CA TYR A 88 -13.19 18.71 -10.89
C TYR A 88 -11.89 19.51 -10.97
N SER A 89 -10.83 19.12 -10.26
CA SER A 89 -9.50 19.72 -10.43
C SER A 89 -8.88 19.44 -11.80
N GLY A 90 -9.30 18.36 -12.46
CA GLY A 90 -8.79 17.95 -13.77
C GLY A 90 -7.34 17.45 -13.75
N GLN A 91 -6.79 17.08 -12.58
CA GLN A 91 -5.38 16.77 -12.41
C GLN A 91 -5.06 15.27 -12.44
N VAL A 92 -6.07 14.41 -12.55
CA VAL A 92 -5.91 12.96 -12.59
C VAL A 92 -6.61 12.34 -13.78
N ASP A 93 -6.12 11.18 -14.19
CA ASP A 93 -6.69 10.38 -15.29
C ASP A 93 -7.57 9.24 -14.75
N GLY A 94 -7.42 8.91 -13.49
CA GLY A 94 -8.16 7.82 -12.87
C GLY A 94 -8.16 7.86 -11.35
N PHE A 95 -8.96 6.96 -10.80
CA PHE A 95 -9.14 6.77 -9.36
C PHE A 95 -8.93 5.31 -8.98
N CYS A 96 -8.22 5.08 -7.89
CA CYS A 96 -8.18 3.80 -7.23
C CYS A 96 -8.99 3.90 -5.94
N ILE A 97 -10.13 3.22 -5.89
CA ILE A 97 -11.01 3.17 -4.72
C ILE A 97 -10.73 1.87 -3.97
N VAL A 98 -10.16 1.98 -2.77
CA VAL A 98 -9.76 0.83 -1.95
C VAL A 98 -10.76 0.65 -0.82
N SER A 99 -11.75 -0.19 -1.07
CA SER A 99 -12.82 -0.55 -0.14
C SER A 99 -13.54 -1.82 -0.60
N SER A 100 -14.18 -2.50 0.35
CA SER A 100 -15.12 -3.60 0.05
C SER A 100 -16.58 -3.19 0.24
N ASP A 101 -16.85 -1.90 0.39
CA ASP A 101 -18.19 -1.38 0.68
C ASP A 101 -18.95 -1.02 -0.60
N SER A 102 -20.19 -1.52 -0.71
CA SER A 102 -21.08 -1.19 -1.83
C SER A 102 -21.54 0.26 -1.88
N ASP A 103 -21.39 1.01 -0.80
CA ASP A 103 -21.77 2.44 -0.75
C ASP A 103 -20.96 3.30 -1.72
N PHE A 104 -19.80 2.82 -2.17
CA PHE A 104 -19.00 3.47 -3.21
C PHE A 104 -19.40 3.15 -4.65
N THR A 105 -20.42 2.32 -4.85
CA THR A 105 -20.92 1.95 -6.20
C THR A 105 -21.28 3.18 -7.02
N ARG A 106 -22.05 4.11 -6.45
CA ARG A 106 -22.47 5.35 -7.13
C ARG A 106 -21.30 6.26 -7.46
N LEU A 107 -20.33 6.36 -6.56
CA LEU A 107 -19.11 7.12 -6.80
C LEU A 107 -18.33 6.55 -8.00
N ALA A 108 -18.08 5.24 -8.01
CA ALA A 108 -17.36 4.59 -9.11
C ALA A 108 -18.07 4.83 -10.46
N ALA A 109 -19.40 4.66 -10.51
CA ALA A 109 -20.19 4.92 -11.70
C ALA A 109 -20.08 6.39 -12.15
N ARG A 110 -20.17 7.35 -11.24
CA ARG A 110 -20.08 8.78 -11.55
C ARG A 110 -18.71 9.18 -12.08
N LEU A 111 -17.63 8.63 -11.52
CA LEU A 111 -16.27 8.90 -12.01
C LEU A 111 -16.08 8.35 -13.43
N ARG A 112 -16.60 7.17 -13.72
CA ARG A 112 -16.56 6.58 -15.07
C ARG A 112 -17.36 7.39 -16.08
N GLU A 113 -18.54 7.90 -15.71
CA GLU A 113 -19.33 8.79 -16.56
C GLU A 113 -18.56 10.06 -16.94
N SER A 114 -17.64 10.51 -16.10
CA SER A 114 -16.76 11.65 -16.38
C SER A 114 -15.50 11.27 -17.15
N GLY A 115 -15.40 10.05 -17.65
CA GLY A 115 -14.25 9.58 -18.44
C GLY A 115 -13.05 9.11 -17.61
N MET A 116 -13.18 9.00 -16.30
CA MET A 116 -12.10 8.51 -15.44
C MET A 116 -11.96 7.00 -15.54
N THR A 117 -10.72 6.51 -15.48
CA THR A 117 -10.45 5.10 -15.24
C THR A 117 -10.63 4.81 -13.75
N VAL A 118 -11.48 3.87 -13.40
CA VAL A 118 -11.73 3.48 -12.01
C VAL A 118 -11.23 2.05 -11.76
N VAL A 119 -10.26 1.94 -10.87
CA VAL A 119 -9.73 0.68 -10.36
C VAL A 119 -10.25 0.48 -8.95
N GLY A 120 -11.03 -0.57 -8.72
CA GLY A 120 -11.44 -0.97 -7.38
C GLY A 120 -10.43 -1.95 -6.77
N MET A 121 -10.17 -1.83 -5.48
CA MET A 121 -9.40 -2.82 -4.73
C MET A 121 -10.14 -3.17 -3.44
N GLY A 122 -10.35 -4.45 -3.20
CA GLY A 122 -11.02 -4.93 -2.01
C GLY A 122 -10.88 -6.43 -1.85
N GLU A 123 -11.53 -6.99 -0.85
CA GLU A 123 -11.53 -8.43 -0.62
C GLU A 123 -12.58 -9.14 -1.47
N ARG A 124 -12.51 -10.48 -1.59
CA ARG A 124 -13.48 -11.31 -2.35
C ARG A 124 -14.92 -11.15 -1.91
N LYS A 125 -15.16 -10.75 -0.66
CA LYS A 125 -16.50 -10.47 -0.13
C LYS A 125 -17.16 -9.22 -0.70
N THR A 126 -16.44 -8.42 -1.50
CA THR A 126 -16.95 -7.17 -2.08
C THR A 126 -18.20 -7.44 -2.92
N PRO A 127 -19.30 -6.68 -2.73
CA PRO A 127 -20.53 -6.86 -3.50
C PRO A 127 -20.30 -6.65 -5.00
N LYS A 128 -20.96 -7.47 -5.80
CA LYS A 128 -20.86 -7.45 -7.27
C LYS A 128 -21.23 -6.09 -7.87
N SER A 129 -22.14 -5.35 -7.23
CA SER A 129 -22.52 -4.00 -7.68
C SER A 129 -21.35 -3.03 -7.74
N PHE A 130 -20.48 -3.05 -6.71
CA PHE A 130 -19.30 -2.22 -6.70
C PHE A 130 -18.24 -2.70 -7.71
N ILE A 131 -18.00 -4.01 -7.76
CA ILE A 131 -17.06 -4.60 -8.74
C ILE A 131 -17.43 -4.22 -10.17
N SER A 132 -18.72 -4.33 -10.51
CA SER A 132 -19.23 -4.01 -11.87
C SER A 132 -19.18 -2.52 -12.18
N ALA A 133 -19.20 -1.65 -11.18
CA ALA A 133 -19.09 -0.20 -11.36
C ALA A 133 -17.66 0.26 -11.69
N CYS A 134 -16.65 -0.57 -11.39
CA CYS A 134 -15.25 -0.29 -11.70
C CYS A 134 -14.88 -0.76 -13.12
N ASN A 135 -13.87 -0.13 -13.73
CA ASN A 135 -13.27 -0.63 -14.97
C ASN A 135 -12.51 -1.93 -14.74
N ARG A 136 -11.80 -2.00 -13.62
CA ARG A 136 -11.06 -3.18 -13.16
C ARG A 136 -11.22 -3.32 -11.66
N PHE A 137 -11.15 -4.56 -11.17
CA PHE A 137 -11.18 -4.84 -9.74
C PHE A 137 -10.07 -5.81 -9.36
N LYS A 138 -9.33 -5.48 -8.31
CA LYS A 138 -8.21 -6.29 -7.80
C LYS A 138 -8.56 -6.81 -6.41
N TYR A 139 -8.38 -8.12 -6.21
CA TYR A 139 -8.73 -8.79 -4.95
C TYR A 139 -7.51 -8.87 -4.04
N LEU A 140 -7.48 -8.05 -3.03
CA LEU A 140 -6.33 -7.89 -2.11
C LEU A 140 -6.03 -9.18 -1.33
N ASP A 141 -7.04 -9.90 -0.89
CA ASP A 141 -6.87 -11.16 -0.15
C ASP A 141 -6.32 -12.28 -1.03
N ILE A 142 -6.67 -12.32 -2.31
CA ILE A 142 -6.11 -13.26 -3.28
C ILE A 142 -4.65 -12.93 -3.55
N LEU A 143 -4.32 -11.66 -3.80
CA LEU A 143 -2.96 -11.21 -4.06
C LEU A 143 -2.04 -11.44 -2.86
N ALA A 144 -2.51 -11.20 -1.64
CA ALA A 144 -1.76 -11.47 -0.42
C ALA A 144 -1.42 -12.96 -0.25
N THR A 145 -2.32 -13.85 -0.63
CA THR A 145 -2.09 -15.30 -0.58
C THR A 145 -1.08 -15.74 -1.65
N ALA A 146 -1.08 -15.12 -2.79
CA ALA A 146 -0.14 -15.40 -3.88
C ALA A 146 1.30 -15.00 -3.50
N GLU A 147 1.50 -13.82 -2.89
CA GLU A 147 2.82 -13.37 -2.43
C GLU A 147 3.44 -14.32 -1.39
N GLN A 148 2.64 -14.91 -0.51
CA GLN A 148 3.11 -15.87 0.50
C GLN A 148 3.56 -17.22 -0.09
N LYS A 149 3.20 -17.52 -1.32
CA LYS A 149 3.54 -18.77 -2.04
C LYS A 149 4.78 -18.67 -2.91
N GLU A 150 5.29 -17.47 -3.19
CA GLU A 150 6.58 -17.32 -3.88
C GLU A 150 7.71 -17.61 -2.88
N PRO A 151 8.56 -18.65 -3.10
CA PRO A 151 9.70 -18.90 -2.23
C PRO A 151 10.68 -17.73 -2.33
N GLU A 152 11.14 -17.25 -1.17
CA GLU A 152 12.26 -16.31 -1.08
C GLU A 152 13.40 -16.81 -1.99
N LYS A 153 13.80 -16.01 -2.96
CA LYS A 153 15.00 -16.28 -3.77
C LYS A 153 16.17 -16.39 -2.80
N PRO A 154 16.94 -17.48 -2.83
CA PRO A 154 18.07 -17.62 -1.93
C PRO A 154 19.05 -16.49 -2.15
N VAL A 155 19.28 -15.71 -1.11
CA VAL A 155 20.36 -14.72 -1.05
C VAL A 155 21.66 -15.52 -1.12
N HIS A 156 22.39 -15.41 -2.22
CA HIS A 156 23.72 -15.98 -2.34
C HIS A 156 24.62 -15.31 -1.29
N PRO A 157 25.25 -16.04 -0.36
CA PRO A 157 26.25 -15.46 0.50
C PRO A 157 27.49 -15.12 -0.36
N GLU A 158 27.84 -13.85 -0.40
CA GLU A 158 29.13 -13.41 -0.94
C GLU A 158 30.25 -14.12 -0.19
N LYS A 159 31.01 -14.92 -0.91
CA LYS A 159 32.23 -15.54 -0.43
C LYS A 159 33.28 -14.43 -0.18
N SER A 160 33.47 -14.09 1.07
CA SER A 160 34.63 -13.34 1.51
C SER A 160 35.89 -14.14 1.19
N LYS A 161 36.71 -13.63 0.28
CA LYS A 161 38.03 -14.15 -0.01
C LYS A 161 38.95 -13.89 1.18
N GLN A 162 39.22 -14.93 1.95
CA GLN A 162 40.36 -14.95 2.89
C GLN A 162 41.66 -15.11 2.09
N GLN A 163 42.55 -14.14 2.19
CA GLN A 163 43.94 -14.26 1.75
C GLN A 163 44.74 -15.05 2.82
N PRO A 164 45.61 -15.99 2.42
CA PRO A 164 46.44 -16.70 3.36
C PRO A 164 47.63 -15.86 3.81
N LYS A 165 47.84 -15.70 5.11
CA LYS A 165 49.05 -15.21 5.72
C LYS A 165 50.14 -16.28 5.65
N GLN A 166 51.23 -15.94 5.00
CA GLN A 166 52.43 -16.74 5.00
C GLN A 166 53.14 -16.71 6.36
N GLU A 167 53.39 -17.91 6.83
CA GLU A 167 54.23 -18.25 7.96
C GLU A 167 55.72 -18.06 7.57
N LYS A 168 56.50 -17.31 8.35
CA LYS A 168 57.95 -17.40 8.38
C LYS A 168 58.44 -17.55 9.82
N ALA A 169 58.84 -18.79 10.11
CA ALA A 169 59.62 -19.14 11.26
C ALA A 169 61.06 -18.56 11.12
N ARG A 170 61.65 -18.16 12.23
CA ARG A 170 63.01 -18.54 12.60
C ARG A 170 63.47 -17.86 13.90
N ASN A 171 63.79 -18.78 14.82
CA ASN A 171 64.98 -18.82 15.70
C ASN A 171 65.11 -17.89 16.91
N ALA A 172 65.01 -18.53 18.06
CA ALA A 172 65.70 -18.17 19.29
C ALA A 172 67.25 -18.36 19.14
N PRO A 173 68.14 -17.80 20.01
CA PRO A 173 68.32 -18.40 21.30
C PRO A 173 68.73 -17.43 22.47
N LYS A 174 68.45 -17.93 23.68
CA LYS A 174 69.14 -17.89 24.98
C LYS A 174 70.14 -16.76 25.27
N GLN A 175 70.02 -16.12 26.42
CA GLN A 175 70.92 -16.26 27.56
C GLN A 175 70.49 -15.36 28.72
N GLU A 176 70.31 -15.96 29.88
CA GLU A 176 70.52 -15.43 31.25
C GLU A 176 72.09 -15.28 31.44
N PRO A 177 72.63 -14.77 32.59
CA PRO A 177 72.09 -14.46 33.90
C PRO A 177 72.68 -13.19 34.57
N LYS A 178 72.00 -12.86 35.70
CA LYS A 178 72.43 -12.28 37.00
C LYS A 178 73.85 -11.68 37.16
N PRO A 179 74.12 -10.85 38.22
CA PRO A 179 73.50 -10.80 39.54
C PRO A 179 72.76 -9.49 39.82
#